data_05d33b0faa6e8829771b0b11c4cb5b9e
#
_entry.id   05d33b0faa6e8829771b0b11c4cb5b9e
#
_cell.length_a   1.000
_cell.length_b   1.000
_cell.length_c   1.000
_cell.angle_alpha   90.00
_cell.angle_beta   90.00
_cell.angle_gamma   90.00
#
_symmetry.space_group_name_H-M   'P 1'
#
loop_
_entity.id
_entity.type
_entity.pdbx_description
1 polymer ?
#
loop_
_entity_poly.entity_id
_entity_poly.type
_entity_poly.pdbx_seq_one_letter_code
_entity_poly.pdbx_strand_id
1 'polypeptide(L)'
;MKMCSWRLLKSNFKQLAFFGSTLALTAFHFAAFAQDGIAGINEANQQVRSYFAAGTQLMYAIGALVGLIGAVKVYQKWNAGDQDTGKVAAAWFGSCVFLVVVATVIQSFFGV
;
A
#
# COMPACT_ATOMS: atom_id res chain seq x y z
N MET A 1 15.25 68.42 16.41
CA MET A 1 14.85 67.31 17.29
C MET A 1 13.74 66.40 16.74
N LYS A 2 13.29 66.55 15.50
CA LYS A 2 12.18 65.75 14.93
C LYS A 2 12.61 64.56 14.04
N MET A 3 13.90 64.43 13.73
CA MET A 3 14.37 63.34 12.84
C MET A 3 14.70 62.04 13.56
N CYS A 4 14.86 62.03 14.88
CA CYS A 4 15.25 60.83 15.62
C CYS A 4 14.03 59.91 15.92
N SER A 5 12.84 60.46 16.06
CA SER A 5 11.63 59.65 16.36
C SER A 5 11.13 58.85 15.17
N TRP A 6 11.34 59.31 13.96
CA TRP A 6 10.90 58.65 12.74
C TRP A 6 11.71 57.38 12.40
N ARG A 7 12.99 57.32 12.78
CA ARG A 7 13.82 56.15 12.63
C ARG A 7 13.44 54.99 13.57
N LEU A 8 13.05 55.35 14.80
CA LEU A 8 12.61 54.38 15.80
C LEU A 8 11.24 53.78 15.45
N LEU A 9 10.31 54.61 14.92
CA LEU A 9 9.01 54.10 14.46
C LEU A 9 9.15 53.12 13.27
N LYS A 10 10.07 53.40 12.34
CA LYS A 10 10.31 52.58 11.16
C LYS A 10 11.00 51.28 11.50
N SER A 11 11.84 51.25 12.56
CA SER A 11 12.50 50.06 13.07
C SER A 11 11.50 49.10 13.73
N ASN A 12 10.62 49.65 14.58
CA ASN A 12 9.60 48.85 15.26
C ASN A 12 8.54 48.31 14.28
N PHE A 13 8.21 49.04 13.23
CA PHE A 13 7.28 48.57 12.20
C PHE A 13 7.85 47.41 11.39
N LYS A 14 9.15 47.43 11.07
CA LYS A 14 9.81 46.28 10.42
C LYS A 14 9.87 45.05 11.31
N GLN A 15 10.13 45.23 12.60
CA GLN A 15 10.12 44.13 13.56
C GLN A 15 8.70 43.57 13.75
N LEU A 16 7.70 44.43 13.85
CA LEU A 16 6.31 43.97 13.95
C LEU A 16 5.85 43.21 12.71
N ALA A 17 6.24 43.65 11.52
CA ALA A 17 5.96 42.96 10.26
C ALA A 17 6.66 41.60 10.19
N PHE A 18 7.89 41.51 10.70
CA PHE A 18 8.65 40.26 10.75
C PHE A 18 8.03 39.24 11.71
N PHE A 19 7.63 39.68 12.91
CA PHE A 19 6.91 38.83 13.88
C PHE A 19 5.53 38.43 13.39
N GLY A 20 4.81 39.32 12.71
CA GLY A 20 3.53 39.00 12.11
C GLY A 20 3.61 37.96 10.98
N SER A 21 4.64 38.04 10.14
CA SER A 21 4.83 37.09 9.05
C SER A 21 5.28 35.71 9.55
N THR A 22 6.12 35.65 10.59
CA THR A 22 6.51 34.36 11.21
C THR A 22 5.33 33.73 11.93
N LEU A 23 4.50 34.51 12.62
CA LEU A 23 3.31 33.99 13.29
C LEU A 23 2.27 33.46 12.28
N ALA A 24 2.08 34.15 11.16
CA ALA A 24 1.20 33.72 10.08
C ALA A 24 1.69 32.43 9.40
N LEU A 25 3.01 32.30 9.15
CA LEU A 25 3.61 31.11 8.59
C LEU A 25 3.49 29.90 9.53
N THR A 26 3.70 30.09 10.84
CA THR A 26 3.54 28.99 11.81
C THR A 26 2.07 28.58 11.96
N ALA A 27 1.13 29.52 11.95
CA ALA A 27 -0.30 29.22 11.99
C ALA A 27 -0.75 28.42 10.75
N PHE A 28 -0.18 28.71 9.58
CA PHE A 28 -0.45 27.97 8.35
C PHE A 28 0.05 26.53 8.40
N HIS A 29 1.18 26.29 9.06
CA HIS A 29 1.70 24.92 9.26
C HIS A 29 0.81 24.09 10.20
N PHE A 30 0.27 24.69 11.25
CA PHE A 30 -0.65 24.00 12.18
C PHE A 30 -1.99 23.63 11.51
N ALA A 31 -2.51 24.48 10.63
CA ALA A 31 -3.74 24.18 9.91
C ALA A 31 -3.58 23.02 8.89
N ALA A 32 -2.39 22.80 8.36
CA ALA A 32 -2.12 21.70 7.44
C ALA A 32 -2.04 20.33 8.14
N PHE A 33 -1.72 20.28 9.44
CA PHE A 33 -1.67 19.02 10.22
C PHE A 33 -3.02 18.65 10.86
N ALA A 34 -4.00 19.53 10.86
CA ALA A 34 -5.34 19.27 11.38
C ALA A 34 -6.24 18.53 10.37
N GLN A 35 -5.67 18.02 9.28
CA GLN A 35 -6.42 17.24 8.31
C GLN A 35 -6.79 15.91 8.93
N ASP A 36 -8.08 15.69 8.99
CA ASP A 36 -8.84 14.61 9.58
C ASP A 36 -8.06 13.27 9.54
N GLY A 37 -7.56 12.79 10.69
CA GLY A 37 -6.85 11.52 10.80
C GLY A 37 -7.68 10.34 10.28
N ILE A 38 -9.00 10.44 10.36
CA ILE A 38 -9.95 9.47 9.83
C ILE A 38 -9.90 9.45 8.30
N ALA A 39 -9.81 10.61 7.65
CA ALA A 39 -9.67 10.69 6.20
C ALA A 39 -8.37 10.02 5.73
N GLY A 40 -7.25 10.25 6.43
CA GLY A 40 -5.98 9.60 6.15
C GLY A 40 -6.01 8.09 6.30
N ILE A 41 -6.68 7.59 7.34
CA ILE A 41 -6.86 6.15 7.57
C ILE A 41 -7.75 5.54 6.48
N ASN A 42 -8.81 6.23 6.08
CA ASN A 42 -9.70 5.76 5.02
C ASN A 42 -8.98 5.70 3.67
N GLU A 43 -8.18 6.70 3.35
CA GLU A 43 -7.35 6.73 2.14
C GLU A 43 -6.34 5.55 2.13
N ALA A 44 -5.63 5.34 3.24
CA ALA A 44 -4.71 4.22 3.39
C ALA A 44 -5.43 2.87 3.26
N ASN A 45 -6.59 2.72 3.87
CA ASN A 45 -7.40 1.51 3.77
C ASN A 45 -7.86 1.24 2.32
N GLN A 46 -8.27 2.29 1.60
CA GLN A 46 -8.67 2.16 0.19
C GLN A 46 -7.48 1.76 -0.69
N GLN A 47 -6.30 2.34 -0.46
CA GLN A 47 -5.09 1.95 -1.18
C GLN A 47 -4.71 0.49 -0.90
N VAL A 48 -4.70 0.07 0.36
CA VAL A 48 -4.40 -1.34 0.73
C VAL A 48 -5.38 -2.30 0.05
N ARG A 49 -6.68 -1.97 0.02
CA ARG A 49 -7.69 -2.80 -0.66
C ARG A 49 -7.44 -2.89 -2.17
N SER A 50 -7.06 -1.80 -2.82
CA SER A 50 -6.76 -1.81 -4.25
C SER A 50 -5.53 -2.65 -4.58
N TYR A 51 -4.47 -2.58 -3.76
CA TYR A 51 -3.29 -3.43 -3.90
C TYR A 51 -3.60 -4.90 -3.62
N PHE A 52 -4.49 -5.18 -2.67
CA PHE A 52 -4.91 -6.54 -2.37
C PHE A 52 -5.65 -7.17 -3.55
N ALA A 53 -6.54 -6.44 -4.20
CA ALA A 53 -7.24 -6.90 -5.40
C ALA A 53 -6.27 -7.23 -6.55
N ALA A 54 -5.28 -6.37 -6.80
CA ALA A 54 -4.23 -6.64 -7.78
C ALA A 54 -3.35 -7.85 -7.38
N GLY A 55 -3.02 -7.97 -6.08
CA GLY A 55 -2.25 -9.08 -5.54
C GLY A 55 -2.94 -10.44 -5.69
N THR A 56 -4.25 -10.50 -5.46
CA THR A 56 -5.01 -11.74 -5.64
C THR A 56 -5.10 -12.16 -7.11
N GLN A 57 -5.26 -11.22 -8.03
CA GLN A 57 -5.18 -11.52 -9.47
C GLN A 57 -3.82 -12.07 -9.87
N LEU A 58 -2.74 -11.50 -9.32
CA LEU A 58 -1.39 -12.00 -9.54
C LEU A 58 -1.22 -13.41 -8.98
N MET A 59 -1.74 -13.69 -7.79
CA MET A 59 -1.71 -15.04 -7.19
C MET A 59 -2.44 -16.07 -8.04
N TYR A 60 -3.59 -15.73 -8.62
CA TYR A 60 -4.29 -16.61 -9.56
C TYR A 60 -3.48 -16.87 -10.81
N ALA A 61 -2.84 -15.85 -11.38
CA ALA A 61 -1.96 -16.01 -12.54
C ALA A 61 -0.76 -16.91 -12.22
N ILE A 62 -0.11 -16.73 -11.09
CA ILE A 62 1.01 -17.57 -10.62
C ILE A 62 0.53 -19.00 -10.39
N GLY A 63 -0.61 -19.20 -9.75
CA GLY A 63 -1.22 -20.50 -9.55
C GLY A 63 -1.48 -21.25 -10.85
N ALA A 64 -2.00 -20.54 -11.86
CA ALA A 64 -2.23 -21.10 -13.20
C ALA A 64 -0.90 -21.51 -13.88
N LEU A 65 0.15 -20.66 -13.81
CA LEU A 65 1.46 -20.98 -14.36
C LEU A 65 2.11 -22.18 -13.67
N VAL A 66 2.07 -22.23 -12.33
CA VAL A 66 2.57 -23.36 -11.55
C VAL A 66 1.78 -24.64 -11.87
N GLY A 67 0.46 -24.51 -12.04
CA GLY A 67 -0.40 -25.62 -12.46
C GLY A 67 -0.02 -26.17 -13.84
N LEU A 68 0.27 -25.29 -14.79
CA LEU A 68 0.70 -25.67 -16.14
C LEU A 68 2.04 -26.40 -16.13
N ILE A 69 3.03 -25.89 -15.41
CA ILE A 69 4.33 -26.52 -15.24
C ILE A 69 4.19 -27.89 -14.55
N GLY A 70 3.36 -27.94 -13.51
CA GLY A 70 3.06 -29.17 -12.78
C GLY A 70 2.40 -30.22 -13.66
N ALA A 71 1.45 -29.82 -14.50
CA ALA A 71 0.78 -30.71 -15.44
C ALA A 71 1.78 -31.34 -16.43
N VAL A 72 2.72 -30.56 -16.97
CA VAL A 72 3.77 -31.09 -17.87
C VAL A 72 4.66 -32.08 -17.12
N LYS A 73 5.07 -31.78 -15.88
CA LYS A 73 5.90 -32.69 -15.07
C LYS A 73 5.17 -34.00 -14.74
N VAL A 74 3.91 -33.91 -14.39
CA VAL A 74 3.07 -35.10 -14.10
C VAL A 74 2.90 -35.94 -15.36
N TYR A 75 2.62 -35.30 -16.51
CA TYR A 75 2.52 -36.00 -17.79
C TYR A 75 3.79 -36.76 -18.17
N GLN A 76 4.97 -36.13 -18.01
CA GLN A 76 6.25 -36.76 -18.28
C GLN A 76 6.48 -37.98 -17.38
N LYS A 77 6.17 -37.88 -16.09
CA LYS A 77 6.31 -39.00 -15.16
C LYS A 77 5.33 -40.13 -15.45
N TRP A 78 4.10 -39.78 -15.83
CA TRP A 78 3.09 -40.76 -16.22
C TRP A 78 3.55 -41.57 -17.45
N ASN A 79 4.08 -40.87 -18.43
CA ASN A 79 4.55 -41.46 -19.67
C ASN A 79 5.81 -42.33 -19.46
N ALA A 80 6.60 -42.00 -18.43
CA ALA A 80 7.78 -42.81 -18.03
C ALA A 80 7.42 -44.06 -17.18
N GLY A 81 6.15 -44.19 -16.75
CA GLY A 81 5.70 -45.32 -15.92
C GLY A 81 6.16 -45.24 -14.47
N ASP A 82 6.50 -44.05 -13.97
CA ASP A 82 7.00 -43.83 -12.62
C ASP A 82 5.90 -44.08 -11.57
N GLN A 83 6.17 -44.91 -10.58
CA GLN A 83 5.21 -45.24 -9.51
C GLN A 83 4.91 -44.07 -8.59
N ASP A 84 5.75 -43.02 -8.54
CA ASP A 84 5.60 -41.83 -7.73
C ASP A 84 4.74 -40.74 -8.38
N THR A 85 4.21 -40.99 -9.57
CA THR A 85 3.42 -39.99 -10.33
C THR A 85 2.23 -39.45 -9.53
N GLY A 86 1.53 -40.31 -8.78
CA GLY A 86 0.41 -39.88 -7.94
C GLY A 86 0.80 -38.92 -6.83
N LYS A 87 1.94 -39.14 -6.17
CA LYS A 87 2.43 -38.21 -5.13
C LYS A 87 2.83 -36.85 -5.71
N VAL A 88 3.51 -36.87 -6.85
CA VAL A 88 3.93 -35.66 -7.55
C VAL A 88 2.73 -34.86 -8.06
N ALA A 89 1.74 -35.55 -8.64
CA ALA A 89 0.50 -34.93 -9.08
C ALA A 89 -0.25 -34.29 -7.92
N ALA A 90 -0.37 -34.98 -6.79
CA ALA A 90 -1.03 -34.43 -5.59
C ALA A 90 -0.29 -33.21 -5.03
N ALA A 91 1.02 -33.21 -5.00
CA ALA A 91 1.83 -32.09 -4.51
C ALA A 91 1.67 -30.85 -5.39
N TRP A 92 1.77 -30.97 -6.72
CA TRP A 92 1.62 -29.87 -7.64
C TRP A 92 0.20 -29.32 -7.68
N PHE A 93 -0.79 -30.20 -7.80
CA PHE A 93 -2.20 -29.83 -7.82
C PHE A 93 -2.63 -29.22 -6.47
N GLY A 94 -2.22 -29.84 -5.36
CA GLY A 94 -2.52 -29.35 -4.03
C GLY A 94 -1.94 -27.96 -3.78
N SER A 95 -0.72 -27.68 -4.26
CA SER A 95 -0.11 -26.35 -4.15
C SER A 95 -0.90 -25.29 -4.93
N CYS A 96 -1.36 -25.58 -6.13
CA CYS A 96 -2.14 -24.65 -6.94
C CYS A 96 -3.50 -24.36 -6.31
N VAL A 97 -4.20 -25.39 -5.84
CA VAL A 97 -5.49 -25.26 -5.16
C VAL A 97 -5.32 -24.49 -3.85
N PHE A 98 -4.28 -24.78 -3.09
CA PHE A 98 -3.98 -24.08 -1.84
C PHE A 98 -3.81 -22.57 -2.05
N LEU A 99 -3.09 -22.14 -3.09
CA LEU A 99 -2.94 -20.70 -3.41
C LEU A 99 -4.29 -20.03 -3.66
N VAL A 100 -5.17 -20.66 -4.42
CA VAL A 100 -6.51 -20.14 -4.72
C VAL A 100 -7.38 -20.09 -3.46
N VAL A 101 -7.38 -21.16 -2.66
CA VAL A 101 -8.17 -21.24 -1.43
C VAL A 101 -7.71 -20.20 -0.42
N VAL A 102 -6.41 -20.05 -0.21
CA VAL A 102 -5.88 -19.02 0.71
C VAL A 102 -6.31 -17.62 0.28
N ALA A 103 -6.20 -17.30 -1.00
CA ALA A 103 -6.61 -15.99 -1.51
C ALA A 103 -8.10 -15.72 -1.25
N THR A 104 -8.97 -16.68 -1.52
CA THR A 104 -10.44 -16.54 -1.30
C THR A 104 -10.79 -16.48 0.18
N VAL A 105 -10.13 -17.26 1.03
CA VAL A 105 -10.34 -17.23 2.49
C VAL A 105 -9.95 -15.88 3.05
N ILE A 106 -8.79 -15.33 2.67
CA ILE A 106 -8.34 -14.01 3.12
C ILE A 106 -9.33 -12.93 2.67
N GLN A 107 -9.79 -12.95 1.42
CA GLN A 107 -10.81 -12.02 0.94
C GLN A 107 -12.08 -12.07 1.78
N SER A 108 -12.54 -13.26 2.11
CA SER A 108 -13.78 -13.45 2.87
C SER A 108 -13.63 -13.00 4.33
N PHE A 109 -12.47 -13.27 4.97
CA PHE A 109 -12.23 -12.89 6.37
C PHE A 109 -11.99 -11.40 6.57
N PHE A 110 -11.27 -10.78 5.68
CA PHE A 110 -10.89 -9.36 5.81
C PHE A 110 -11.79 -8.41 5.03
N GLY A 111 -12.75 -8.93 4.26
CA GLY A 111 -13.68 -8.11 3.47
C GLY A 111 -13.00 -7.22 2.42
N VAL A 112 -11.89 -7.69 1.90
CA VAL A 112 -11.09 -6.96 0.92
C VAL A 112 -11.28 -7.50 -0.50
#